data_d2f7033dae38ffef93d0886d22ac96f6
#
_entry.id   d2f7033dae38ffef93d0886d22ac96f6
#
_cell.length_a   1.000
_cell.length_b   1.000
_cell.length_c   1.000
_cell.angle_alpha   90.00
_cell.angle_beta   90.00
_cell.angle_gamma   90.00
#
_symmetry.space_group_name_H-M   'P 1'
#
loop_
_entity.id
_entity.type
_entity.pdbx_description
1 polymer ?
#
loop_
_entity_poly.entity_id
_entity_poly.type
_entity_poly.pdbx_seq_one_letter_code
_entity_poly.pdbx_strand_id
1 'polypeptide(L)'
;MPSSPVPGVDRRLFLTSLLGAAAGVAGLSGCANGSAAADTAEGAASAPLADKVPAGTSLKIASYQNTQQLQFRLARFGELPFKVSSWVNIGAGPDVINAFRAKSLDLANNAGIPPIQAHYQGFDAKIVAIDITRKPNYLFATKPGSDIHTVADFKGRKLAFSQGQAQGVVLLRALKQAGLKYDDVKLVPLTSNQFLTALQSGQVDIAPLANNQAPAYLQQYASKGARVITTGVVDLLNLLWAPASVLADPAKAAAVAAYIPYWAKGQVWTYENPDIWNEEFYVKTQNLTPAQAKSISDLANKPLFPPRWDEAIKWEQETADLLAEGGFVKKFDVSSLFDHRFESIAAKAVPAEYRR
;
A
#
# COMPACT_ATOMS: atom_id res chain seq x y z
N MET A 1 -45.90 33.17 -11.33
CA MET A 1 -45.59 32.49 -12.61
C MET A 1 -45.09 31.10 -12.25
N PRO A 2 -45.75 30.04 -12.68
CA PRO A 2 -45.44 28.68 -12.27
C PRO A 2 -44.34 28.07 -13.14
N SER A 3 -43.45 27.32 -12.49
CA SER A 3 -42.36 26.54 -13.06
C SER A 3 -42.88 25.27 -13.75
N SER A 4 -42.45 25.01 -14.96
CA SER A 4 -42.75 23.80 -15.73
C SER A 4 -41.82 22.64 -15.36
N PRO A 5 -42.28 21.39 -15.36
CA PRO A 5 -41.51 20.21 -15.06
C PRO A 5 -40.72 19.68 -16.27
N VAL A 6 -39.52 19.17 -16.02
CA VAL A 6 -38.64 18.46 -16.98
C VAL A 6 -39.08 17.01 -17.08
N PRO A 7 -39.19 16.40 -18.30
CA PRO A 7 -39.64 15.01 -18.46
C PRO A 7 -38.54 14.00 -18.12
N GLY A 8 -38.93 12.95 -17.39
CA GLY A 8 -38.11 11.81 -17.04
C GLY A 8 -37.83 10.92 -18.26
N VAL A 9 -36.57 10.45 -18.36
CA VAL A 9 -36.15 9.47 -19.36
C VAL A 9 -36.41 8.06 -18.83
N ASP A 10 -37.28 7.34 -19.53
CA ASP A 10 -37.71 5.99 -19.23
C ASP A 10 -36.63 4.95 -19.56
N ARG A 11 -36.25 4.16 -18.55
CA ARG A 11 -35.19 3.13 -18.61
C ARG A 11 -35.75 1.75 -18.97
N ARG A 12 -36.51 1.64 -20.04
CA ARG A 12 -36.92 0.31 -20.54
C ARG A 12 -37.12 0.41 -22.05
N LEU A 13 -36.08 0.00 -22.82
CA LEU A 13 -36.19 -0.49 -24.20
C LEU A 13 -34.79 -0.57 -24.84
N PHE A 14 -34.10 -1.71 -24.67
CA PHE A 14 -33.09 -2.22 -25.61
C PHE A 14 -32.87 -3.70 -25.34
N LEU A 15 -33.83 -4.50 -25.70
CA LEU A 15 -33.72 -5.93 -25.94
C LEU A 15 -34.71 -6.26 -27.05
N THR A 16 -34.21 -6.44 -28.26
CA THR A 16 -34.70 -7.43 -29.25
C THR A 16 -34.14 -7.14 -30.64
N SER A 17 -33.77 -8.22 -31.25
CA SER A 17 -33.51 -8.44 -32.68
C SER A 17 -32.06 -8.44 -33.15
N LEU A 18 -31.55 -9.69 -33.34
CA LEU A 18 -31.14 -10.17 -34.66
C LEU A 18 -30.82 -11.68 -34.57
N LEU A 19 -31.84 -12.45 -34.97
CA LEU A 19 -31.71 -13.83 -35.43
C LEU A 19 -31.61 -13.78 -36.98
N GLY A 20 -30.71 -14.57 -37.54
CA GLY A 20 -30.78 -14.98 -38.94
C GLY A 20 -29.46 -14.92 -39.69
N ALA A 21 -28.74 -15.99 -39.89
CA ALA A 21 -28.69 -16.82 -41.08
C ALA A 21 -27.48 -17.76 -41.00
N ALA A 22 -27.78 -19.05 -41.09
CA ALA A 22 -26.80 -20.12 -41.27
C ALA A 22 -26.51 -20.29 -42.78
N ALA A 23 -25.24 -20.50 -43.13
CA ALA A 23 -24.82 -21.34 -44.23
C ALA A 23 -23.35 -21.73 -44.07
N GLY A 24 -23.09 -23.04 -44.06
CA GLY A 24 -21.85 -23.66 -43.76
C GLY A 24 -20.81 -23.64 -44.87
N VAL A 25 -19.61 -23.91 -44.46
CA VAL A 25 -18.60 -24.71 -45.21
C VAL A 25 -17.76 -25.49 -44.17
N ALA A 26 -17.71 -26.79 -44.37
CA ALA A 26 -16.83 -27.72 -43.65
C ALA A 26 -15.39 -27.56 -44.16
N GLY A 27 -14.44 -27.69 -43.26
CA GLY A 27 -13.09 -27.94 -43.71
C GLY A 27 -12.01 -27.59 -42.69
N LEU A 28 -11.40 -28.66 -42.12
CA LEU A 28 -10.04 -28.78 -41.63
C LEU A 28 -9.75 -28.41 -40.18
N SER A 29 -9.54 -29.47 -39.45
CA SER A 29 -8.81 -29.66 -38.20
C SER A 29 -7.61 -28.73 -38.04
N GLY A 30 -7.60 -28.02 -36.93
CA GLY A 30 -6.44 -27.36 -36.39
C GLY A 30 -6.62 -27.23 -34.89
N CYS A 31 -6.32 -28.26 -34.14
CA CYS A 31 -6.05 -28.14 -32.70
C CYS A 31 -4.74 -27.38 -32.58
N ALA A 32 -4.81 -26.10 -32.16
CA ALA A 32 -3.65 -25.41 -31.64
C ALA A 32 -4.07 -24.29 -30.70
N ASN A 33 -3.80 -24.53 -29.41
CA ASN A 33 -3.25 -23.60 -28.47
C ASN A 33 -4.15 -22.54 -27.82
N GLY A 34 -4.95 -23.01 -26.85
CA GLY A 34 -5.33 -22.19 -25.70
C GLY A 34 -4.25 -22.10 -24.59
N SER A 35 -3.12 -22.83 -24.73
CA SER A 35 -2.07 -22.95 -23.68
C SER A 35 -0.88 -21.98 -23.86
N ALA A 36 -0.64 -21.45 -25.03
CA ALA A 36 0.60 -20.70 -25.31
C ALA A 36 0.72 -19.33 -24.60
N ALA A 37 -0.39 -18.71 -24.21
CA ALA A 37 -0.35 -17.41 -23.53
C ALA A 37 -0.12 -17.54 -22.00
N ALA A 38 -0.58 -18.63 -21.39
CA ALA A 38 -0.33 -18.91 -19.97
C ALA A 38 1.10 -19.42 -19.76
N ASP A 39 1.57 -20.33 -20.62
CA ASP A 39 2.94 -20.85 -20.58
C ASP A 39 4.01 -19.79 -20.85
N THR A 40 3.72 -18.79 -21.71
CA THR A 40 4.64 -17.66 -21.96
C THR A 40 4.71 -16.69 -20.79
N ALA A 41 3.64 -16.52 -20.02
CA ALA A 41 3.64 -15.64 -18.84
C ALA A 41 4.37 -16.28 -17.64
N GLU A 42 4.18 -17.59 -17.41
CA GLU A 42 4.91 -18.33 -16.38
C GLU A 42 6.40 -18.48 -16.73
N GLY A 43 6.74 -18.75 -17.97
CA GLY A 43 8.13 -18.81 -18.46
C GLY A 43 8.85 -17.46 -18.35
N ALA A 44 8.18 -16.35 -18.61
CA ALA A 44 8.74 -15.00 -18.46
C ALA A 44 8.92 -14.61 -17.00
N ALA A 45 8.03 -15.05 -16.11
CA ALA A 45 8.13 -14.80 -14.67
C ALA A 45 9.27 -15.59 -13.99
N SER A 46 9.77 -16.67 -14.60
CA SER A 46 10.91 -17.45 -14.12
C SER A 46 12.25 -17.10 -14.76
N ALA A 47 12.25 -16.29 -15.83
CA ALA A 47 13.49 -15.90 -16.51
C ALA A 47 14.36 -15.00 -15.61
N PRO A 48 15.70 -15.16 -15.64
CA PRO A 48 16.61 -14.25 -14.93
C PRO A 48 16.40 -12.78 -15.33
N LEU A 49 16.60 -11.88 -14.38
CA LEU A 49 16.58 -10.44 -14.67
C LEU A 49 17.74 -10.08 -15.59
N ALA A 50 17.49 -9.20 -16.57
CA ALA A 50 18.55 -8.69 -17.42
C ALA A 50 19.50 -7.76 -16.63
N ASP A 51 20.80 -7.88 -16.89
CA ASP A 51 21.85 -7.08 -16.20
C ASP A 51 21.76 -5.58 -16.51
N LYS A 52 21.18 -5.22 -17.65
CA LYS A 52 21.06 -3.83 -18.12
C LYS A 52 19.64 -3.53 -18.56
N VAL A 53 19.20 -2.32 -18.26
CA VAL A 53 17.91 -1.84 -18.75
C VAL A 53 18.04 -1.50 -20.24
N PRO A 54 17.20 -2.09 -21.12
CA PRO A 54 17.20 -1.74 -22.54
C PRO A 54 16.87 -0.26 -22.76
N ALA A 55 17.52 0.35 -23.79
CA ALA A 55 17.26 1.73 -24.16
C ALA A 55 15.77 1.95 -24.51
N GLY A 56 15.22 3.11 -24.13
CA GLY A 56 13.81 3.45 -24.37
C GLY A 56 12.82 2.87 -23.33
N THR A 57 13.31 2.07 -22.38
CA THR A 57 12.45 1.55 -21.29
C THR A 57 11.94 2.69 -20.43
N SER A 58 10.66 2.61 -20.04
CA SER A 58 10.07 3.57 -19.11
C SER A 58 9.12 2.90 -18.12
N LEU A 59 9.00 3.50 -16.91
CA LEU A 59 8.06 3.12 -15.87
C LEU A 59 7.20 4.30 -15.44
N LYS A 60 5.98 4.01 -15.01
CA LYS A 60 5.09 4.89 -14.24
C LYS A 60 5.18 4.48 -12.78
N ILE A 61 5.65 5.37 -11.91
CA ILE A 61 5.98 5.04 -10.52
C ILE A 61 5.11 5.86 -9.57
N ALA A 62 4.53 5.20 -8.55
CA ALA A 62 3.84 5.89 -7.48
C ALA A 62 4.84 6.68 -6.63
N SER A 63 4.52 7.92 -6.33
CA SER A 63 5.29 8.78 -5.42
C SER A 63 4.33 9.64 -4.61
N TYR A 64 3.84 9.08 -3.51
CA TYR A 64 2.93 9.80 -2.62
C TYR A 64 3.58 11.09 -2.11
N GLN A 65 2.90 12.22 -2.31
CA GLN A 65 3.40 13.56 -1.96
C GLN A 65 4.81 13.87 -2.49
N ASN A 66 5.17 13.28 -3.64
CA ASN A 66 6.47 13.47 -4.30
C ASN A 66 7.69 13.04 -3.45
N THR A 67 7.49 12.14 -2.47
CA THR A 67 8.56 11.74 -1.54
C THR A 67 9.79 11.16 -2.25
N GLN A 68 9.61 10.28 -3.25
CA GLN A 68 10.74 9.68 -3.97
C GLN A 68 11.52 10.71 -4.78
N GLN A 69 10.83 11.62 -5.49
CA GLN A 69 11.51 12.69 -6.25
C GLN A 69 12.30 13.61 -5.31
N LEU A 70 11.71 13.93 -4.13
CA LEU A 70 12.36 14.75 -3.13
C LEU A 70 13.62 14.06 -2.58
N GLN A 71 13.51 12.76 -2.23
CA GLN A 71 14.65 11.95 -1.79
C GLN A 71 15.78 11.94 -2.83
N PHE A 72 15.46 11.68 -4.11
CA PHE A 72 16.47 11.61 -5.18
C PHE A 72 17.16 12.95 -5.41
N ARG A 73 16.40 14.05 -5.37
CA ARG A 73 16.94 15.41 -5.52
C ARG A 73 17.88 15.77 -4.36
N LEU A 74 17.45 15.54 -3.12
CA LEU A 74 18.20 15.93 -1.93
C LEU A 74 19.44 15.05 -1.72
N ALA A 75 19.32 13.75 -1.95
CA ALA A 75 20.42 12.79 -1.83
C ALA A 75 21.38 12.80 -3.03
N ARG A 76 21.05 13.51 -4.12
CA ARG A 76 21.87 13.62 -5.34
C ARG A 76 22.27 12.27 -5.93
N PHE A 77 21.31 11.34 -6.03
CA PHE A 77 21.57 9.97 -6.50
C PHE A 77 21.94 9.86 -7.99
N GLY A 78 21.88 10.94 -8.75
CA GLY A 78 22.07 10.90 -10.19
C GLY A 78 20.83 10.43 -10.94
N GLU A 79 21.01 10.11 -12.22
CA GLU A 79 19.92 9.71 -13.11
C GLU A 79 19.64 8.22 -13.02
N LEU A 80 18.35 7.85 -13.14
CA LEU A 80 17.94 6.46 -13.28
C LEU A 80 18.34 5.94 -14.68
N PRO A 81 18.72 4.65 -14.83
CA PRO A 81 19.08 4.06 -16.11
C PRO A 81 17.88 3.81 -17.04
N PHE A 82 16.73 4.42 -16.75
CA PHE A 82 15.51 4.37 -17.55
C PHE A 82 14.70 5.65 -17.32
N LYS A 83 13.72 5.89 -18.19
CA LYS A 83 12.82 7.05 -18.06
C LYS A 83 11.69 6.77 -17.08
N VAL A 84 11.45 7.63 -16.09
CA VAL A 84 10.17 7.68 -15.39
C VAL A 84 9.21 8.50 -16.24
N SER A 85 8.27 7.82 -16.92
CA SER A 85 7.32 8.47 -17.80
C SER A 85 6.24 9.25 -17.05
N SER A 86 5.97 8.85 -15.81
CA SER A 86 5.05 9.55 -14.90
C SER A 86 5.38 9.22 -13.44
N TRP A 87 5.44 10.24 -12.62
CA TRP A 87 5.34 10.12 -11.16
C TRP A 87 3.88 10.34 -10.76
N VAL A 88 3.25 9.30 -10.21
CA VAL A 88 1.82 9.33 -9.88
C VAL A 88 1.66 9.61 -8.39
N ASN A 89 1.04 10.74 -8.04
CA ASN A 89 0.77 11.08 -6.64
C ASN A 89 -0.39 10.23 -6.09
N ILE A 90 -0.07 9.03 -5.62
CA ILE A 90 -1.02 8.04 -5.12
C ILE A 90 -0.37 7.24 -3.98
N GLY A 91 -1.12 6.90 -2.95
CA GLY A 91 -0.59 6.19 -1.79
C GLY A 91 -1.55 5.19 -1.14
N ALA A 92 -2.86 5.40 -1.30
CA ALA A 92 -3.84 4.46 -0.73
C ALA A 92 -3.88 3.14 -1.53
N GLY A 93 -3.77 2.01 -0.84
CA GLY A 93 -3.73 0.68 -1.46
C GLY A 93 -4.86 0.40 -2.47
N PRO A 94 -6.14 0.66 -2.15
CA PRO A 94 -7.24 0.48 -3.10
C PRO A 94 -7.10 1.30 -4.38
N ASP A 95 -6.60 2.54 -4.27
CA ASP A 95 -6.40 3.41 -5.43
C ASP A 95 -5.24 2.91 -6.29
N VAL A 96 -4.16 2.39 -5.67
CA VAL A 96 -3.03 1.77 -6.36
C VAL A 96 -3.51 0.54 -7.15
N ILE A 97 -4.33 -0.33 -6.56
CA ILE A 97 -4.91 -1.50 -7.28
C ILE A 97 -5.69 -1.05 -8.51
N ASN A 98 -6.51 0.01 -8.39
CA ASN A 98 -7.27 0.55 -9.51
C ASN A 98 -6.36 1.14 -10.59
N ALA A 99 -5.29 1.86 -10.19
CA ALA A 99 -4.30 2.41 -11.12
C ALA A 99 -3.51 1.31 -11.86
N PHE A 100 -3.18 0.21 -11.20
CA PHE A 100 -2.57 -0.97 -11.83
C PHE A 100 -3.52 -1.62 -12.85
N ARG A 101 -4.80 -1.81 -12.50
CA ARG A 101 -5.81 -2.34 -13.43
C ARG A 101 -6.00 -1.46 -14.66
N ALA A 102 -5.96 -0.15 -14.46
CA ALA A 102 -6.05 0.84 -15.55
C ALA A 102 -4.73 0.97 -16.34
N LYS A 103 -3.66 0.23 -15.99
CA LYS A 103 -2.32 0.34 -16.59
C LYS A 103 -1.75 1.78 -16.54
N SER A 104 -2.22 2.58 -15.59
CA SER A 104 -1.72 3.95 -15.34
C SER A 104 -0.56 3.99 -14.37
N LEU A 105 -0.16 2.84 -13.82
CA LEU A 105 0.92 2.66 -12.86
C LEU A 105 1.63 1.33 -13.14
N ASP A 106 2.97 1.31 -12.99
CA ASP A 106 3.79 0.11 -13.17
C ASP A 106 4.42 -0.38 -11.86
N LEU A 107 4.72 0.54 -10.91
CA LEU A 107 5.38 0.23 -9.64
C LEU A 107 4.84 1.12 -8.53
N ALA A 108 4.59 0.53 -7.36
CA ALA A 108 4.12 1.27 -6.18
C ALA A 108 4.89 0.88 -4.92
N ASN A 109 4.88 1.81 -3.95
CA ASN A 109 5.35 1.60 -2.58
C ASN A 109 4.15 1.63 -1.63
N ASN A 110 3.97 0.58 -0.85
CA ASN A 110 2.89 0.44 0.14
C ASN A 110 3.33 -0.44 1.33
N ALA A 111 2.44 -0.57 2.32
CA ALA A 111 2.47 -1.62 3.33
C ALA A 111 2.13 -3.01 2.74
N GLY A 112 2.19 -4.09 3.53
CA GLY A 112 1.93 -5.46 3.08
C GLY A 112 0.50 -5.73 2.59
N ILE A 113 -0.51 -5.05 3.13
CA ILE A 113 -1.91 -5.36 2.88
C ILE A 113 -2.39 -5.20 1.43
N PRO A 114 -2.02 -4.15 0.67
CA PRO A 114 -2.48 -3.98 -0.70
C PRO A 114 -2.20 -5.17 -1.62
N PRO A 115 -1.04 -5.86 -1.60
CA PRO A 115 -0.84 -7.10 -2.36
C PRO A 115 -1.82 -8.23 -1.98
N ILE A 116 -2.12 -8.41 -0.68
CA ILE A 116 -3.13 -9.39 -0.22
C ILE A 116 -4.50 -9.06 -0.79
N GLN A 117 -4.90 -7.78 -0.74
CA GLN A 117 -6.19 -7.34 -1.27
C GLN A 117 -6.26 -7.46 -2.80
N ALA A 118 -5.18 -7.16 -3.51
CA ALA A 118 -5.09 -7.34 -4.95
C ALA A 118 -5.31 -8.81 -5.33
N HIS A 119 -4.62 -9.73 -4.66
CA HIS A 119 -4.78 -11.16 -4.85
C HIS A 119 -6.23 -11.63 -4.58
N TYR A 120 -6.81 -11.22 -3.45
CA TYR A 120 -8.20 -11.53 -3.12
C TYR A 120 -9.21 -11.04 -4.17
N GLN A 121 -8.91 -9.91 -4.80
CA GLN A 121 -9.71 -9.34 -5.90
C GLN A 121 -9.38 -9.95 -7.28
N GLY A 122 -8.58 -11.01 -7.35
CA GLY A 122 -8.18 -11.68 -8.60
C GLY A 122 -7.21 -10.86 -9.47
N PHE A 123 -6.43 -9.95 -8.86
CA PHE A 123 -5.41 -9.18 -9.56
C PHE A 123 -4.01 -9.68 -9.18
N ASP A 124 -3.26 -10.17 -10.18
CA ASP A 124 -1.92 -10.71 -9.97
C ASP A 124 -0.88 -9.59 -9.95
N ALA A 125 -0.28 -9.40 -8.78
CA ALA A 125 0.82 -8.49 -8.55
C ALA A 125 1.84 -9.13 -7.61
N LYS A 126 3.11 -8.73 -7.72
CA LYS A 126 4.22 -9.33 -6.97
C LYS A 126 4.95 -8.28 -6.15
N ILE A 127 5.39 -8.67 -4.97
CA ILE A 127 6.31 -7.94 -4.12
C ILE A 127 7.72 -8.11 -4.69
N VAL A 128 8.41 -7.01 -4.91
CA VAL A 128 9.74 -6.97 -5.54
C VAL A 128 10.82 -6.36 -4.66
N ALA A 129 10.47 -5.69 -3.56
CA ALA A 129 11.41 -5.23 -2.55
C ALA A 129 10.71 -5.05 -1.21
N ILE A 130 11.46 -5.17 -0.12
CA ILE A 130 10.96 -5.09 1.24
C ILE A 130 11.90 -4.23 2.08
N ASP A 131 11.29 -3.38 2.91
CA ASP A 131 11.88 -2.68 4.03
C ASP A 131 11.10 -3.09 5.29
N ILE A 132 11.81 -3.53 6.31
CA ILE A 132 11.22 -3.96 7.58
C ILE A 132 11.30 -2.83 8.60
N THR A 133 10.17 -2.52 9.24
CA THR A 133 10.07 -1.55 10.32
C THR A 133 9.78 -2.26 11.64
N ARG A 134 10.50 -1.88 12.72
CA ARG A 134 10.46 -2.58 14.02
C ARG A 134 9.75 -1.82 15.13
N LYS A 135 9.40 -0.54 14.91
CA LYS A 135 8.67 0.27 15.89
C LYS A 135 7.25 0.53 15.37
N PRO A 136 6.27 0.71 16.26
CA PRO A 136 4.93 1.09 15.85
C PRO A 136 4.91 2.39 15.04
N ASN A 137 4.24 2.36 13.89
CA ASN A 137 4.01 3.52 13.03
C ASN A 137 2.63 4.16 13.25
N TYR A 138 1.79 3.50 14.05
CA TYR A 138 0.41 3.89 14.31
C TYR A 138 0.12 3.88 15.79
N LEU A 139 -0.81 4.73 16.18
CA LEU A 139 -1.38 4.80 17.52
C LEU A 139 -2.89 4.98 17.40
N PHE A 140 -3.63 4.67 18.47
CA PHE A 140 -5.07 4.79 18.48
C PHE A 140 -5.49 6.11 19.11
N ALA A 141 -5.99 7.02 18.29
CA ALA A 141 -6.53 8.29 18.78
C ALA A 141 -8.00 8.12 19.17
N THR A 142 -8.39 8.73 20.29
CA THR A 142 -9.77 8.77 20.76
C THR A 142 -10.44 10.08 20.37
N LYS A 143 -11.76 10.07 20.17
CA LYS A 143 -12.51 11.31 19.96
C LYS A 143 -12.41 12.27 21.19
N PRO A 144 -12.67 13.55 21.02
CA PRO A 144 -12.76 14.49 22.15
C PRO A 144 -13.83 14.04 23.17
N GLY A 145 -13.58 14.28 24.46
CA GLY A 145 -14.48 13.89 25.55
C GLY A 145 -14.57 12.39 25.81
N SER A 146 -13.60 11.61 25.33
CA SER A 146 -13.60 10.16 25.46
C SER A 146 -13.14 9.69 26.86
N ASP A 147 -13.79 8.65 27.38
CA ASP A 147 -13.44 7.89 28.58
C ASP A 147 -12.56 6.67 28.32
N ILE A 148 -12.03 6.53 27.08
CA ILE A 148 -11.23 5.40 26.63
C ILE A 148 -9.77 5.63 26.98
N HIS A 149 -9.14 4.69 27.70
CA HIS A 149 -7.75 4.80 28.18
C HIS A 149 -6.86 3.66 27.69
N THR A 150 -7.44 2.50 27.41
CA THR A 150 -6.73 1.28 27.02
C THR A 150 -7.42 0.60 25.84
N VAL A 151 -6.77 -0.38 25.22
CA VAL A 151 -7.39 -1.18 24.15
C VAL A 151 -8.57 -2.02 24.69
N ALA A 152 -8.56 -2.41 25.98
CA ALA A 152 -9.66 -3.11 26.59
C ALA A 152 -10.98 -2.29 26.60
N ASP A 153 -10.86 -0.96 26.65
CA ASP A 153 -12.02 -0.05 26.63
C ASP A 153 -12.65 0.09 25.22
N PHE A 154 -12.07 -0.57 24.20
CA PHE A 154 -12.63 -0.58 22.84
C PHE A 154 -13.92 -1.39 22.74
N LYS A 155 -14.19 -2.25 23.72
CA LYS A 155 -15.41 -3.08 23.74
C LYS A 155 -16.67 -2.22 23.62
N GLY A 156 -17.52 -2.56 22.63
CA GLY A 156 -18.78 -1.84 22.33
C GLY A 156 -18.60 -0.52 21.58
N ARG A 157 -17.35 -0.05 21.35
CA ARG A 157 -17.06 1.26 20.71
C ARG A 157 -17.07 1.17 19.18
N LYS A 158 -17.22 2.33 18.54
CA LYS A 158 -17.11 2.49 17.07
C LYS A 158 -15.67 2.77 16.72
N LEU A 159 -15.06 1.89 15.94
CA LEU A 159 -13.66 1.98 15.52
C LEU A 159 -13.56 2.21 14.02
N ALA A 160 -12.81 3.22 13.59
CA ALA A 160 -12.50 3.43 12.18
C ALA A 160 -11.69 2.25 11.65
N PHE A 161 -12.15 1.63 10.57
CA PHE A 161 -11.55 0.43 10.00
C PHE A 161 -11.36 0.57 8.49
N SER A 162 -10.13 0.38 8.03
CA SER A 162 -9.81 0.29 6.61
C SER A 162 -9.35 -1.11 6.25
N GLN A 163 -10.16 -1.82 5.51
CA GLN A 163 -9.90 -3.22 5.15
C GLN A 163 -8.66 -3.40 4.26
N GLY A 164 -8.32 -2.40 3.45
CA GLY A 164 -7.22 -2.47 2.46
C GLY A 164 -5.98 -1.64 2.82
N GLN A 165 -5.82 -1.24 4.08
CA GLN A 165 -4.72 -0.38 4.51
C GLN A 165 -4.13 -0.85 5.85
N ALA A 166 -2.87 -0.50 6.12
CA ALA A 166 -2.10 -0.86 7.32
C ALA A 166 -2.85 -0.58 8.63
N GLN A 167 -3.53 0.55 8.71
CA GLN A 167 -4.32 0.95 9.88
C GLN A 167 -5.37 -0.09 10.28
N GLY A 168 -5.99 -0.75 9.30
CA GLY A 168 -6.98 -1.81 9.56
C GLY A 168 -6.33 -3.02 10.22
N VAL A 169 -5.19 -3.49 9.71
CA VAL A 169 -4.49 -4.65 10.29
C VAL A 169 -3.92 -4.33 11.66
N VAL A 170 -3.34 -3.14 11.85
CA VAL A 170 -2.86 -2.71 13.16
C VAL A 170 -4.00 -2.75 14.19
N LEU A 171 -5.21 -2.30 13.81
CA LEU A 171 -6.38 -2.40 14.66
C LEU A 171 -6.75 -3.86 14.97
N LEU A 172 -6.84 -4.72 13.97
CA LEU A 172 -7.19 -6.14 14.18
C LEU A 172 -6.15 -6.86 15.05
N ARG A 173 -4.85 -6.57 14.87
CA ARG A 173 -3.76 -7.11 15.73
C ARG A 173 -3.91 -6.62 17.17
N ALA A 174 -4.20 -5.33 17.39
CA ALA A 174 -4.39 -4.76 18.72
C ALA A 174 -5.60 -5.39 19.43
N LEU A 175 -6.71 -5.59 18.73
CA LEU A 175 -7.89 -6.29 19.27
C LEU A 175 -7.53 -7.72 19.68
N LYS A 176 -6.85 -8.48 18.80
CA LYS A 176 -6.43 -9.86 19.07
C LYS A 176 -5.49 -9.93 20.28
N GLN A 177 -4.51 -9.04 20.39
CA GLN A 177 -3.61 -8.97 21.55
C GLN A 177 -4.33 -8.63 22.87
N ALA A 178 -5.38 -7.83 22.81
CA ALA A 178 -6.22 -7.50 23.96
C ALA A 178 -7.29 -8.57 24.28
N GLY A 179 -7.33 -9.67 23.52
CA GLY A 179 -8.35 -10.73 23.69
C GLY A 179 -9.75 -10.32 23.25
N LEU A 180 -9.89 -9.23 22.49
CA LEU A 180 -11.17 -8.78 21.92
C LEU A 180 -11.44 -9.46 20.59
N LYS A 181 -12.70 -9.90 20.41
CA LYS A 181 -13.20 -10.42 19.13
C LYS A 181 -13.69 -9.25 18.25
N TYR A 182 -13.78 -9.48 16.96
CA TYR A 182 -14.29 -8.45 16.02
C TYR A 182 -15.73 -8.04 16.33
N ASP A 183 -16.56 -8.97 16.83
CA ASP A 183 -17.94 -8.72 17.25
C ASP A 183 -18.05 -7.99 18.60
N ASP A 184 -16.96 -7.89 19.38
CA ASP A 184 -16.93 -7.09 20.60
C ASP A 184 -16.89 -5.59 20.31
N VAL A 185 -16.65 -5.17 19.08
CA VAL A 185 -16.50 -3.77 18.64
C VAL A 185 -17.37 -3.48 17.42
N LYS A 186 -17.55 -2.20 17.10
CA LYS A 186 -18.27 -1.77 15.89
C LYS A 186 -17.29 -1.23 14.89
N LEU A 187 -16.84 -2.06 13.93
CA LEU A 187 -15.97 -1.62 12.85
C LEU A 187 -16.76 -0.74 11.88
N VAL A 188 -16.30 0.51 11.70
CA VAL A 188 -16.89 1.49 10.77
C VAL A 188 -16.00 1.55 9.53
N PRO A 189 -16.45 1.04 8.37
CA PRO A 189 -15.64 1.02 7.15
C PRO A 189 -15.36 2.44 6.66
N LEU A 190 -14.09 2.82 6.61
CA LEU A 190 -13.60 4.12 6.16
C LEU A 190 -12.23 3.94 5.48
N THR A 191 -11.83 4.88 4.65
CA THR A 191 -10.44 4.98 4.20
C THR A 191 -9.63 5.81 5.20
N SER A 192 -8.31 5.59 5.28
CA SER A 192 -7.47 6.24 6.31
C SER A 192 -7.46 7.76 6.25
N ASN A 193 -7.67 8.36 5.09
CA ASN A 193 -7.80 9.81 4.92
C ASN A 193 -9.09 10.39 5.54
N GLN A 194 -10.09 9.55 5.84
CA GLN A 194 -11.34 9.94 6.50
C GLN A 194 -11.27 9.81 8.03
N PHE A 195 -10.27 9.11 8.56
CA PHE A 195 -10.19 8.77 10.00
C PHE A 195 -10.17 10.00 10.90
N LEU A 196 -9.36 11.00 10.56
CA LEU A 196 -9.24 12.22 11.35
C LEU A 196 -10.58 12.98 11.41
N THR A 197 -11.25 13.15 10.28
CA THR A 197 -12.57 13.81 10.21
C THR A 197 -13.64 13.02 10.96
N ALA A 198 -13.62 11.69 10.87
CA ALA A 198 -14.55 10.83 11.57
C ALA A 198 -14.39 10.88 13.11
N LEU A 199 -13.13 11.01 13.60
CA LEU A 199 -12.85 11.27 15.02
C LEU A 199 -13.37 12.64 15.46
N GLN A 200 -13.06 13.69 14.69
CA GLN A 200 -13.43 15.07 15.00
C GLN A 200 -14.93 15.27 15.05
N SER A 201 -15.68 14.59 14.18
CA SER A 201 -17.15 14.65 14.12
C SER A 201 -17.84 13.70 15.12
N GLY A 202 -17.08 12.82 15.81
CA GLY A 202 -17.65 11.80 16.69
C GLY A 202 -18.34 10.64 15.95
N GLN A 203 -18.16 10.50 14.64
CA GLN A 203 -18.66 9.37 13.85
C GLN A 203 -18.07 8.05 14.36
N VAL A 204 -16.81 8.08 14.79
CA VAL A 204 -16.10 6.99 15.46
C VAL A 204 -15.57 7.43 16.82
N ASP A 205 -15.40 6.47 17.72
CA ASP A 205 -14.83 6.71 19.05
C ASP A 205 -13.31 6.63 19.04
N ILE A 206 -12.76 5.78 18.14
CA ILE A 206 -11.32 5.49 18.02
C ILE A 206 -10.96 5.38 16.55
N ALA A 207 -9.77 5.87 16.21
CA ALA A 207 -9.16 5.63 14.89
C ALA A 207 -7.65 5.39 15.02
N PRO A 208 -7.08 4.43 14.27
CA PRO A 208 -5.63 4.30 14.15
C PRO A 208 -5.09 5.43 13.26
N LEU A 209 -4.33 6.34 13.86
CA LEU A 209 -3.65 7.42 13.16
C LEU A 209 -2.17 7.09 12.98
N ALA A 210 -1.60 7.51 11.86
CA ALA A 210 -0.16 7.47 11.68
C ALA A 210 0.54 8.44 12.64
N ASN A 211 1.77 8.12 13.05
CA ASN A 211 2.53 8.92 14.02
C ASN A 211 2.69 10.38 13.60
N ASN A 212 2.73 10.68 12.30
CA ASN A 212 2.80 12.05 11.78
C ASN A 212 1.49 12.86 11.92
N GLN A 213 0.35 12.21 12.12
CA GLN A 213 -0.95 12.86 12.29
C GLN A 213 -1.28 13.18 13.76
N ALA A 214 -0.75 12.37 14.67
CA ALA A 214 -1.08 12.45 16.08
C ALA A 214 -0.71 13.78 16.76
N PRO A 215 0.47 14.37 16.53
CA PRO A 215 0.84 15.64 17.17
C PRO A 215 -0.13 16.77 16.84
N ALA A 216 -0.48 16.94 15.56
CA ALA A 216 -1.44 17.97 15.14
C ALA A 216 -2.84 17.74 15.73
N TYR A 217 -3.28 16.47 15.78
CA TYR A 217 -4.55 16.11 16.38
C TYR A 217 -4.58 16.43 17.88
N LEU A 218 -3.56 16.03 18.63
CA LEU A 218 -3.47 16.28 20.08
C LEU A 218 -3.35 17.76 20.40
N GLN A 219 -2.59 18.53 19.61
CA GLN A 219 -2.49 19.97 19.78
C GLN A 219 -3.88 20.66 19.78
N GLN A 220 -4.80 20.17 18.94
CA GLN A 220 -6.12 20.76 18.78
C GLN A 220 -7.16 20.22 19.78
N TYR A 221 -7.02 18.95 20.20
CA TYR A 221 -8.10 18.26 20.92
C TYR A 221 -7.71 17.66 22.26
N ALA A 222 -6.45 17.66 22.69
CA ALA A 222 -6.05 17.12 23.99
C ALA A 222 -6.73 17.87 25.17
N SER A 223 -6.84 19.21 25.08
CA SER A 223 -7.56 20.03 26.08
C SER A 223 -9.07 19.71 26.14
N LYS A 224 -9.61 19.08 25.10
CA LYS A 224 -11.01 18.61 25.04
C LYS A 224 -11.14 17.14 25.42
N GLY A 225 -10.12 16.52 26.02
CA GLY A 225 -10.12 15.15 26.48
C GLY A 225 -9.79 14.09 25.43
N ALA A 226 -9.39 14.46 24.21
CA ALA A 226 -8.83 13.51 23.27
C ALA A 226 -7.45 13.03 23.73
N ARG A 227 -7.14 11.78 23.46
CA ARG A 227 -5.85 11.16 23.83
C ARG A 227 -5.41 10.16 22.78
N VAL A 228 -4.20 9.67 22.93
CA VAL A 228 -3.66 8.56 22.14
C VAL A 228 -3.36 7.38 23.05
N ILE A 229 -3.63 6.19 22.53
CA ILE A 229 -3.33 4.91 23.15
C ILE A 229 -2.27 4.27 22.30
N THR A 230 -1.09 4.05 22.89
CA THR A 230 0.01 3.37 22.24
C THR A 230 -0.07 1.87 22.50
N THR A 231 0.26 1.08 21.50
CA THR A 231 0.38 -0.37 21.60
C THR A 231 1.75 -0.79 21.07
N GLY A 232 2.16 -2.02 21.39
CA GLY A 232 3.38 -2.60 20.78
C GLY A 232 3.16 -3.14 19.37
N VAL A 233 1.97 -2.90 18.77
CA VAL A 233 1.64 -3.43 17.46
C VAL A 233 2.44 -2.70 16.38
N VAL A 234 3.16 -3.48 15.59
CA VAL A 234 3.95 -3.02 14.46
C VAL A 234 3.23 -3.38 13.17
N ASP A 235 3.29 -2.52 12.16
CA ASP A 235 3.11 -2.89 10.76
C ASP A 235 4.50 -3.09 10.17
N LEU A 236 4.91 -4.36 10.06
CA LEU A 236 6.31 -4.71 9.80
C LEU A 236 6.78 -4.28 8.42
N LEU A 237 5.93 -4.38 7.39
CA LEU A 237 6.35 -4.32 6.00
C LEU A 237 6.04 -2.97 5.35
N ASN A 238 7.09 -2.35 4.82
CA ASN A 238 7.04 -1.35 3.76
C ASN A 238 7.67 -1.99 2.50
N LEU A 239 6.99 -1.96 1.37
CA LEU A 239 7.41 -2.76 0.22
C LEU A 239 7.19 -2.06 -1.12
N LEU A 240 7.97 -2.47 -2.12
CA LEU A 240 7.67 -2.21 -3.53
C LEU A 240 6.96 -3.41 -4.14
N TRP A 241 5.96 -3.13 -4.98
CA TRP A 241 5.20 -4.15 -5.69
C TRP A 241 4.74 -3.67 -7.06
N ALA A 242 4.55 -4.61 -7.98
CA ALA A 242 4.22 -4.34 -9.36
C ALA A 242 3.25 -5.40 -9.91
N PRO A 243 2.41 -5.08 -10.92
CA PRO A 243 1.62 -6.06 -11.65
C PRO A 243 2.51 -7.18 -12.24
N ALA A 244 2.08 -8.43 -12.16
CA ALA A 244 2.80 -9.55 -12.78
C ALA A 244 3.00 -9.32 -14.29
N SER A 245 2.05 -8.68 -14.97
CA SER A 245 2.17 -8.30 -16.38
C SER A 245 3.29 -7.29 -16.68
N VAL A 246 3.66 -6.43 -15.72
CA VAL A 246 4.82 -5.53 -15.82
C VAL A 246 6.11 -6.32 -15.68
N LEU A 247 6.15 -7.27 -14.76
CA LEU A 247 7.32 -8.11 -14.49
C LEU A 247 7.55 -9.22 -15.53
N ALA A 248 6.53 -9.54 -16.32
CA ALA A 248 6.62 -10.43 -17.48
C ALA A 248 7.31 -9.75 -18.70
N ASP A 249 7.35 -8.42 -18.75
CA ASP A 249 8.13 -7.67 -19.73
C ASP A 249 9.60 -7.60 -19.25
N PRO A 250 10.57 -8.22 -19.94
CA PRO A 250 11.96 -8.26 -19.48
C PRO A 250 12.59 -6.88 -19.32
N ALA A 251 12.25 -5.91 -20.19
CA ALA A 251 12.76 -4.55 -20.11
C ALA A 251 12.23 -3.82 -18.87
N LYS A 252 10.94 -3.95 -18.59
CA LYS A 252 10.32 -3.36 -17.40
C LYS A 252 10.80 -4.05 -16.12
N ALA A 253 10.94 -5.38 -16.11
CA ALA A 253 11.50 -6.11 -14.97
C ALA A 253 12.93 -5.65 -14.65
N ALA A 254 13.78 -5.45 -15.68
CA ALA A 254 15.12 -4.89 -15.50
C ALA A 254 15.07 -3.45 -14.94
N ALA A 255 14.12 -2.63 -15.40
CA ALA A 255 13.96 -1.26 -14.89
C ALA A 255 13.47 -1.26 -13.42
N VAL A 256 12.56 -2.18 -13.03
CA VAL A 256 12.16 -2.37 -11.62
C VAL A 256 13.37 -2.78 -10.78
N ALA A 257 14.18 -3.75 -11.24
CA ALA A 257 15.38 -4.17 -10.55
C ALA A 257 16.38 -3.01 -10.37
N ALA A 258 16.55 -2.19 -11.41
CA ALA A 258 17.41 -1.01 -11.36
C ALA A 258 16.88 0.11 -10.45
N TYR A 259 15.55 0.19 -10.23
CA TYR A 259 14.93 1.17 -9.32
C TYR A 259 15.13 0.82 -7.84
N ILE A 260 15.10 -0.46 -7.48
CA ILE A 260 15.16 -0.92 -6.08
C ILE A 260 16.35 -0.33 -5.30
N PRO A 261 17.59 -0.27 -5.84
CA PRO A 261 18.72 0.37 -5.16
C PRO A 261 18.50 1.84 -4.82
N TYR A 262 17.86 2.59 -5.70
CA TYR A 262 17.56 4.01 -5.48
C TYR A 262 16.51 4.18 -4.38
N TRP A 263 15.46 3.36 -4.39
CA TRP A 263 14.45 3.33 -3.34
C TRP A 263 15.07 3.00 -1.98
N ALA A 264 15.85 1.93 -1.89
CA ALA A 264 16.47 1.50 -0.64
C ALA A 264 17.43 2.57 -0.08
N LYS A 265 18.31 3.12 -0.92
CA LYS A 265 19.20 4.22 -0.55
C LYS A 265 18.44 5.48 -0.13
N GLY A 266 17.28 5.75 -0.76
CA GLY A 266 16.41 6.87 -0.40
C GLY A 266 15.86 6.76 1.01
N GLN A 267 15.41 5.55 1.42
CA GLN A 267 14.95 5.30 2.78
C GLN A 267 16.09 5.49 3.80
N VAL A 268 17.27 4.94 3.51
CA VAL A 268 18.46 5.10 4.37
C VAL A 268 18.84 6.57 4.49
N TRP A 269 18.94 7.28 3.36
CA TRP A 269 19.30 8.69 3.36
C TRP A 269 18.34 9.55 4.19
N THR A 270 17.04 9.31 4.06
CA THR A 270 16.02 10.03 4.84
C THR A 270 16.21 9.80 6.34
N TYR A 271 16.51 8.56 6.74
CA TYR A 271 16.76 8.20 8.13
C TYR A 271 18.03 8.86 8.68
N GLU A 272 19.09 8.93 7.88
CA GLU A 272 20.39 9.50 8.25
C GLU A 272 20.42 11.04 8.21
N ASN A 273 19.46 11.67 7.50
CA ASN A 273 19.39 13.13 7.32
C ASN A 273 18.06 13.71 7.81
N PRO A 274 17.65 13.46 9.07
CA PRO A 274 16.35 13.85 9.57
C PRO A 274 16.12 15.37 9.54
N ASP A 275 17.13 16.18 9.81
CA ASP A 275 16.99 17.64 9.86
C ASP A 275 16.70 18.20 8.46
N ILE A 276 17.38 17.72 7.43
CA ILE A 276 17.14 18.13 6.04
C ILE A 276 15.75 17.68 5.60
N TRP A 277 15.37 16.43 5.93
CA TRP A 277 14.07 15.89 5.60
C TRP A 277 12.94 16.64 6.31
N ASN A 278 13.11 16.96 7.60
CA ASN A 278 12.17 17.74 8.38
C ASN A 278 11.89 19.10 7.72
N GLU A 279 12.93 19.83 7.35
CA GLU A 279 12.79 21.13 6.72
C GLU A 279 12.13 21.03 5.34
N GLU A 280 12.64 20.17 4.46
CA GLU A 280 12.21 20.11 3.06
C GLU A 280 10.86 19.43 2.85
N PHE A 281 10.55 18.40 3.65
CA PHE A 281 9.31 17.65 3.50
C PHE A 281 8.25 18.09 4.52
N TYR A 282 8.53 17.96 5.82
CA TYR A 282 7.48 18.22 6.82
C TYR A 282 7.15 19.71 6.95
N VAL A 283 8.14 20.58 6.97
CA VAL A 283 7.89 22.02 7.12
C VAL A 283 7.44 22.64 5.80
N LYS A 284 8.23 22.52 4.71
CA LYS A 284 7.93 23.20 3.44
C LYS A 284 6.79 22.56 2.65
N THR A 285 6.63 21.23 2.70
CA THR A 285 5.62 20.53 1.88
C THR A 285 4.35 20.22 2.67
N GLN A 286 4.47 19.85 3.95
CA GLN A 286 3.33 19.47 4.80
C GLN A 286 2.82 20.62 5.68
N ASN A 287 3.49 21.78 5.66
CA ASN A 287 3.17 22.96 6.49
C ASN A 287 3.14 22.66 8.00
N LEU A 288 3.97 21.73 8.48
CA LEU A 288 4.13 21.45 9.89
C LEU A 288 5.11 22.45 10.52
N THR A 289 4.98 22.69 11.83
CA THR A 289 5.99 23.43 12.57
C THR A 289 7.28 22.62 12.72
N PRO A 290 8.46 23.26 12.89
CA PRO A 290 9.71 22.55 13.13
C PRO A 290 9.65 21.58 14.32
N ALA A 291 8.92 21.94 15.39
CA ALA A 291 8.74 21.08 16.56
C ALA A 291 7.92 19.83 16.24
N GLN A 292 6.86 19.97 15.43
CA GLN A 292 6.07 18.81 14.96
C GLN A 292 6.91 17.91 14.04
N ALA A 293 7.66 18.49 13.10
CA ALA A 293 8.55 17.76 12.21
C ALA A 293 9.58 16.95 13.00
N LYS A 294 10.23 17.57 14.00
CA LYS A 294 11.18 16.90 14.89
C LYS A 294 10.52 15.76 15.66
N SER A 295 9.33 15.96 16.22
CA SER A 295 8.61 14.90 16.94
C SER A 295 8.33 13.67 16.06
N ILE A 296 8.10 13.87 14.75
CA ILE A 296 7.90 12.77 13.80
C ILE A 296 9.22 12.05 13.54
N SER A 297 10.30 12.78 13.28
CA SER A 297 11.61 12.17 13.00
C SER A 297 12.22 11.43 14.21
N ASP A 298 11.95 11.89 15.42
CA ASP A 298 12.37 11.21 16.66
C ASP A 298 11.72 9.81 16.82
N LEU A 299 10.55 9.62 16.18
CA LEU A 299 9.84 8.33 16.14
C LEU A 299 10.18 7.49 14.91
N ALA A 300 11.02 7.98 14.00
CA ALA A 300 11.32 7.29 12.75
C ALA A 300 11.90 5.89 12.98
N ASN A 301 11.46 4.96 12.14
CA ASN A 301 12.03 3.63 12.09
C ASN A 301 13.34 3.64 11.30
N LYS A 302 14.34 2.91 11.80
CA LYS A 302 15.50 2.56 10.98
C LYS A 302 15.05 1.60 9.89
N PRO A 303 15.25 1.92 8.59
CA PRO A 303 14.88 1.00 7.52
C PRO A 303 15.81 -0.21 7.53
N LEU A 304 15.26 -1.42 7.34
CA LEU A 304 16.01 -2.66 7.34
C LEU A 304 15.66 -3.48 6.11
N PHE A 305 16.66 -3.83 5.32
CA PHE A 305 16.50 -4.55 4.05
C PHE A 305 17.05 -5.98 4.21
N PRO A 306 16.19 -6.95 4.50
CA PRO A 306 16.62 -8.33 4.70
C PRO A 306 17.14 -8.93 3.38
N PRO A 307 18.28 -9.66 3.40
CA PRO A 307 18.79 -10.34 2.20
C PRO A 307 17.94 -11.57 1.81
N ARG A 308 17.13 -12.08 2.72
CA ARG A 308 16.15 -13.16 2.56
C ARG A 308 14.81 -12.72 3.13
N TRP A 309 13.73 -13.18 2.50
CA TRP A 309 12.38 -12.72 2.83
C TRP A 309 11.58 -13.66 3.74
N ASP A 310 12.21 -14.69 4.31
CA ASP A 310 11.52 -15.69 5.15
C ASP A 310 10.68 -15.05 6.27
N GLU A 311 11.24 -14.07 6.98
CA GLU A 311 10.51 -13.34 8.04
C GLU A 311 9.35 -12.52 7.49
N ALA A 312 9.55 -11.85 6.38
CA ALA A 312 8.53 -11.03 5.73
C ALA A 312 7.38 -11.88 5.19
N ILE A 313 7.68 -13.02 4.57
CA ILE A 313 6.69 -13.98 4.09
C ILE A 313 5.86 -14.52 5.26
N LYS A 314 6.51 -14.91 6.35
CA LYS A 314 5.82 -15.37 7.56
C LYS A 314 4.89 -14.29 8.12
N TRP A 315 5.37 -13.04 8.24
CA TRP A 315 4.55 -11.92 8.71
C TRP A 315 3.36 -11.63 7.80
N GLU A 316 3.57 -11.69 6.49
CA GLU A 316 2.53 -11.47 5.50
C GLU A 316 1.48 -12.59 5.55
N GLN A 317 1.90 -13.85 5.80
CA GLN A 317 0.98 -14.95 6.03
C GLN A 317 0.12 -14.74 7.29
N GLU A 318 0.75 -14.32 8.39
CA GLU A 318 0.02 -13.99 9.63
C GLU A 318 -0.99 -12.83 9.40
N THR A 319 -0.63 -11.88 8.52
CA THR A 319 -1.52 -10.77 8.14
C THR A 319 -2.71 -11.27 7.31
N ALA A 320 -2.46 -12.12 6.32
CA ALA A 320 -3.50 -12.72 5.49
C ALA A 320 -4.44 -13.61 6.32
N ASP A 321 -3.88 -14.40 7.25
CA ASP A 321 -4.65 -15.25 8.14
C ASP A 321 -5.54 -14.42 9.07
N LEU A 322 -5.03 -13.32 9.62
CA LEU A 322 -5.80 -12.39 10.45
C LEU A 322 -6.98 -11.77 9.69
N LEU A 323 -6.75 -11.37 8.44
CA LEU A 323 -7.81 -10.86 7.57
C LEU A 323 -8.83 -11.95 7.22
N ALA A 324 -8.38 -13.20 7.04
CA ALA A 324 -9.27 -14.32 6.78
C ALA A 324 -10.10 -14.71 8.02
N GLU A 325 -9.53 -14.68 9.22
CA GLU A 325 -10.26 -14.85 10.50
C GLU A 325 -11.41 -13.82 10.64
N GLY A 326 -11.18 -12.59 10.15
CA GLY A 326 -12.20 -11.53 10.14
C GLY A 326 -13.19 -11.63 8.97
N GLY A 327 -13.05 -12.60 8.06
CA GLY A 327 -13.90 -12.73 6.88
C GLY A 327 -13.63 -11.70 5.78
N PHE A 328 -12.52 -10.96 5.86
CA PHE A 328 -12.19 -9.89 4.91
C PHE A 328 -11.52 -10.41 3.63
N VAL A 329 -10.87 -11.57 3.70
CA VAL A 329 -10.29 -12.27 2.55
C VAL A 329 -10.51 -13.77 2.70
N LYS A 330 -10.23 -14.56 1.66
CA LYS A 330 -10.12 -16.02 1.77
C LYS A 330 -8.70 -16.40 2.16
N LYS A 331 -8.53 -17.53 2.85
CA LYS A 331 -7.20 -18.10 3.14
C LYS A 331 -6.49 -18.47 1.83
N PHE A 332 -5.20 -18.14 1.76
CA PHE A 332 -4.31 -18.51 0.66
C PHE A 332 -2.86 -18.50 1.14
N ASP A 333 -1.97 -19.10 0.37
CA ASP A 333 -0.53 -19.07 0.60
C ASP A 333 0.05 -17.78 -0.01
N VAL A 334 0.56 -16.90 0.85
CA VAL A 334 1.12 -15.60 0.43
C VAL A 334 2.47 -15.69 -0.27
N SER A 335 3.15 -16.84 -0.24
CA SER A 335 4.44 -17.04 -0.92
C SER A 335 4.35 -16.69 -2.41
N SER A 336 3.20 -16.93 -3.01
CA SER A 336 2.90 -16.57 -4.40
C SER A 336 2.90 -15.08 -4.70
N LEU A 337 2.84 -14.22 -3.68
CA LEU A 337 2.94 -12.75 -3.83
C LEU A 337 4.37 -12.28 -4.04
N PHE A 338 5.40 -13.08 -3.75
CA PHE A 338 6.79 -12.66 -3.75
C PHE A 338 7.50 -13.12 -5.02
N ASP A 339 8.18 -12.20 -5.72
CA ASP A 339 9.03 -12.53 -6.85
C ASP A 339 10.50 -12.60 -6.38
N HIS A 340 10.95 -13.81 -6.09
CA HIS A 340 12.29 -14.07 -5.54
C HIS A 340 13.45 -13.67 -6.47
N ARG A 341 13.21 -13.36 -7.75
CA ARG A 341 14.24 -12.79 -8.63
C ARG A 341 14.82 -11.49 -8.08
N PHE A 342 14.06 -10.76 -7.28
CA PHE A 342 14.42 -9.45 -6.72
C PHE A 342 14.93 -9.52 -5.27
N GLU A 343 14.88 -10.67 -4.62
CA GLU A 343 14.99 -10.85 -3.15
C GLU A 343 16.17 -10.10 -2.51
N SER A 344 17.38 -10.17 -3.04
CA SER A 344 18.55 -9.59 -2.38
C SER A 344 18.96 -8.20 -2.88
N ILE A 345 18.23 -7.61 -3.85
CA ILE A 345 18.68 -6.40 -4.54
C ILE A 345 18.75 -5.21 -3.60
N ALA A 346 17.72 -4.98 -2.79
CA ALA A 346 17.68 -3.87 -1.84
C ALA A 346 18.81 -4.02 -0.79
N ALA A 347 18.96 -5.21 -0.22
CA ALA A 347 20.00 -5.48 0.78
C ALA A 347 21.41 -5.24 0.25
N LYS A 348 21.70 -5.63 -1.00
CA LYS A 348 23.02 -5.39 -1.62
C LYS A 348 23.32 -3.91 -1.85
N ALA A 349 22.30 -3.07 -1.95
CA ALA A 349 22.43 -1.65 -2.28
C ALA A 349 22.73 -0.76 -1.06
N VAL A 350 22.58 -1.26 0.17
CA VAL A 350 22.70 -0.49 1.41
C VAL A 350 23.88 -0.97 2.28
N PRO A 351 24.38 -0.15 3.22
CA PRO A 351 25.39 -0.55 4.20
C PRO A 351 24.97 -1.77 5.05
N ALA A 352 25.95 -2.48 5.63
CA ALA A 352 25.72 -3.74 6.33
C ALA A 352 24.76 -3.62 7.53
N GLU A 353 24.79 -2.49 8.25
CA GLU A 353 23.94 -2.18 9.41
C GLU A 353 22.45 -2.02 9.06
N TYR A 354 22.11 -1.94 7.76
CA TYR A 354 20.74 -1.89 7.24
C TYR A 354 20.28 -3.24 6.63
N ARG A 355 21.09 -4.30 6.73
CA ARG A 355 20.84 -5.63 6.14
C ARG A 355 20.36 -6.63 7.17
N ARG A 356 19.24 -6.43 7.78
CA ARG A 356 18.73 -7.37 8.80
C ARG A 356 17.28 -7.75 8.55
#